data_830f3a9348491f57c5fbd7e61ac671a0
#
_entry.id   830f3a9348491f57c5fbd7e61ac671a0
#
_cell.length_a   1.000
_cell.length_b   1.000
_cell.length_c   1.000
_cell.angle_alpha   90.00
_cell.angle_beta   90.00
_cell.angle_gamma   90.00
#
_symmetry.space_group_name_H-M   'P 1'
#
loop_
_entity.id
_entity.type
_entity.pdbx_description
1 polymer ?
#
loop_
_entity_poly.entity_id
_entity_poly.type
_entity_poly.pdbx_seq_one_letter_code
_entity_poly.pdbx_strand_id
1 'polypeptide(L)'
;MEKAYTPDRIPEVANIPPVKDAAYAVVCYHTKNQITPSDISRIFDRSKSFCYHLVNRTKEAFRKRDVPIWCEGALSTVAAYQVWGIDIEHLEAGIARLKELGL
;
A
#
# COMPACT_ATOMS: atom_id res chain seq x y z
N MET A 1 2.18 -12.09 19.35
CA MET A 1 1.99 -11.62 19.22
C MET A 1 1.69 -11.23 18.60
N GLU A 2 1.55 -11.16 18.11
CA GLU A 2 1.24 -10.70 17.64
C GLU A 2 1.16 -10.21 16.87
N LYS A 3 1.24 -10.27 16.43
CA LYS A 3 1.20 -9.70 15.76
C LYS A 3 0.62 -9.33 14.96
N ALA A 4 0.14 -10.05 14.85
CA ALA A 4 -0.38 -9.73 13.59
C ALA A 4 -0.37 -8.27 13.36
N TYR A 5 -1.51 -7.69 13.18
CA TYR A 5 -1.48 -6.28 13.23
C TYR A 5 -1.23 -5.87 14.63
N THR A 6 -0.05 -5.41 14.82
CA THR A 6 0.32 -4.85 16.08
C THR A 6 -0.04 -3.38 16.07
N PRO A 7 -0.04 -2.72 17.21
CA PRO A 7 -0.25 -1.28 17.24
C PRO A 7 0.75 -0.52 16.37
N ASP A 8 1.92 -1.11 16.12
CA ASP A 8 2.93 -0.49 15.28
C ASP A 8 2.49 -0.38 13.83
N ARG A 9 1.44 -1.11 13.47
CA ARG A 9 0.95 -1.12 12.11
C ARG A 9 -0.28 -0.25 11.92
N ILE A 10 -0.57 0.62 12.85
CA ILE A 10 -1.68 1.55 12.69
C ILE A 10 -1.35 2.51 11.56
N PRO A 11 -2.21 2.62 10.55
CA PRO A 11 -1.93 3.50 9.41
C PRO A 11 -1.81 4.95 9.83
N GLU A 12 -0.84 5.64 9.30
CA GLU A 12 -0.67 7.07 9.54
C GLU A 12 -1.56 7.91 8.65
N VAL A 13 -2.05 7.31 7.58
CA VAL A 13 -2.97 7.98 6.67
C VAL A 13 -4.36 7.41 6.93
N ALA A 14 -5.32 8.27 7.24
CA ALA A 14 -6.66 7.84 7.60
C ALA A 14 -7.45 7.38 6.39
N ASN A 15 -8.43 6.52 6.64
CA ASN A 15 -9.42 6.10 5.65
C ASN A 15 -8.81 5.38 4.45
N ILE A 16 -7.85 4.50 4.71
CA ILE A 16 -7.29 3.67 3.67
C ILE A 16 -8.31 2.57 3.34
N PRO A 17 -8.73 2.45 2.07
CA PRO A 17 -9.67 1.39 1.71
C PRO A 17 -9.00 0.03 1.74
N PRO A 18 -9.77 -1.05 1.79
CA PRO A 18 -9.18 -2.39 1.73
C PRO A 18 -8.53 -2.63 0.38
N VAL A 19 -7.46 -3.43 0.39
CA VAL A 19 -6.78 -3.81 -0.84
C VAL A 19 -7.70 -4.74 -1.62
N LYS A 20 -7.97 -4.38 -2.87
CA LYS A 20 -8.85 -5.17 -3.74
C LYS A 20 -8.06 -6.14 -4.61
N ASP A 21 -6.89 -5.74 -5.06
CA ASP A 21 -6.05 -6.58 -5.91
C ASP A 21 -4.77 -6.91 -5.16
N ALA A 22 -4.87 -7.90 -4.27
CA ALA A 22 -3.74 -8.28 -3.43
C ALA A 22 -2.56 -8.79 -4.25
N ALA A 23 -2.84 -9.53 -5.31
CA ALA A 23 -1.76 -10.05 -6.16
C ALA A 23 -0.97 -8.91 -6.79
N TYR A 24 -1.66 -7.90 -7.30
CA TYR A 24 -0.98 -6.75 -7.90
C TYR A 24 -0.21 -5.95 -6.85
N ALA A 25 -0.78 -5.82 -5.65
CA ALA A 25 -0.09 -5.12 -4.57
C ALA A 25 1.24 -5.80 -4.22
N VAL A 26 1.24 -7.13 -4.18
CA VAL A 26 2.45 -7.90 -3.91
C VAL A 26 3.46 -7.75 -5.05
N VAL A 27 2.98 -7.82 -6.30
CA VAL A 27 3.87 -7.62 -7.46
C VAL A 27 4.52 -6.25 -7.41
N CYS A 28 3.77 -5.21 -7.11
CA CYS A 28 4.31 -3.86 -6.99
C CYS A 28 5.38 -3.79 -5.90
N TYR A 29 5.14 -4.45 -4.78
CA TYR A 29 6.08 -4.42 -3.67
C TYR A 29 7.44 -4.99 -4.08
N HIS A 30 7.43 -6.09 -4.84
CA HIS A 30 8.66 -6.79 -5.21
C HIS A 30 9.33 -6.27 -6.47
N THR A 31 8.59 -5.58 -7.34
CA THR A 31 9.12 -5.21 -8.65
C THR A 31 9.19 -3.72 -8.91
N LYS A 32 8.52 -2.90 -8.10
CA LYS A 32 8.49 -1.45 -8.32
C LYS A 32 9.02 -0.71 -7.10
N ASN A 33 10.02 0.12 -7.32
CA ASN A 33 10.53 0.99 -6.25
C ASN A 33 9.55 2.10 -5.94
N GLN A 34 8.76 2.51 -6.92
CA GLN A 34 7.78 3.56 -6.76
C GLN A 34 6.48 3.16 -7.45
N ILE A 35 5.36 3.61 -6.88
CA ILE A 35 4.04 3.36 -7.45
C ILE A 35 3.40 4.69 -7.84
N THR A 36 2.60 4.63 -8.91
CA THR A 36 1.91 5.78 -9.48
C THR A 36 0.44 5.75 -9.08
N PRO A 37 -0.30 6.85 -9.32
CA PRO A 37 -1.74 6.81 -9.10
C PRO A 37 -2.45 5.71 -9.88
N SER A 38 -1.95 5.34 -11.05
CA SER A 38 -2.52 4.22 -11.81
C SER A 38 -2.38 2.90 -11.07
N ASP A 39 -1.21 2.68 -10.47
CA ASP A 39 -1.00 1.48 -9.65
C ASP A 39 -1.92 1.48 -8.44
N ILE A 40 -2.04 2.62 -7.78
CA ILE A 40 -2.89 2.76 -6.61
C ILE A 40 -4.34 2.50 -6.96
N SER A 41 -4.79 3.02 -8.10
CA SER A 41 -6.14 2.80 -8.58
C SER A 41 -6.43 1.31 -8.75
N ARG A 42 -5.46 0.57 -9.27
CA ARG A 42 -5.62 -0.86 -9.45
C ARG A 42 -5.61 -1.63 -8.13
N ILE A 43 -4.72 -1.23 -7.23
CA ILE A 43 -4.60 -1.92 -5.93
C ILE A 43 -5.89 -1.79 -5.12
N PHE A 44 -6.47 -0.60 -5.08
CA PHE A 44 -7.63 -0.33 -4.24
C PHE A 44 -8.95 -0.31 -4.98
N ASP A 45 -8.92 -0.34 -6.32
CA ASP A 45 -10.11 -0.25 -7.16
C ASP A 45 -10.88 1.05 -6.86
N ARG A 46 -10.19 2.17 -7.00
CA ARG A 46 -10.76 3.49 -6.74
C ARG A 46 -10.49 4.44 -7.90
N SER A 47 -11.25 5.52 -7.96
CA SER A 47 -11.11 6.51 -9.02
C SER A 47 -9.76 7.20 -8.96
N LYS A 48 -9.35 7.80 -10.08
CA LYS A 48 -8.10 8.57 -10.12
C LYS A 48 -8.14 9.73 -9.16
N SER A 49 -9.29 10.39 -9.04
CA SER A 49 -9.44 11.52 -8.14
C SER A 49 -9.12 11.10 -6.71
N PHE A 50 -9.68 9.98 -6.27
CA PHE A 50 -9.39 9.44 -4.95
C PHE A 50 -7.91 9.16 -4.79
N CYS A 51 -7.29 8.58 -5.83
CA CYS A 51 -5.88 8.22 -5.77
C CYS A 51 -4.98 9.44 -5.67
N TYR A 52 -5.28 10.52 -6.38
CA TYR A 52 -4.51 11.76 -6.25
C TYR A 52 -4.61 12.33 -4.83
N HIS A 53 -5.81 12.30 -4.24
CA HIS A 53 -5.97 12.76 -2.87
C HIS A 53 -5.18 11.87 -1.90
N LEU A 54 -5.20 10.57 -2.13
CA LEU A 54 -4.44 9.64 -1.29
C LEU A 54 -2.94 9.91 -1.41
N VAL A 55 -2.44 10.14 -2.63
CA VAL A 55 -1.03 10.47 -2.83
C VAL A 55 -0.67 11.71 -2.04
N ASN A 56 -1.49 12.75 -2.09
CA ASN A 56 -1.19 13.99 -1.38
C ASN A 56 -1.14 13.78 0.13
N ARG A 57 -2.08 13.01 0.68
CA ARG A 57 -2.09 12.73 2.12
C ARG A 57 -0.88 11.87 2.50
N THR A 58 -0.50 10.95 1.63
CA THR A 58 0.65 10.11 1.88
C THR A 58 1.94 10.91 1.87
N LYS A 59 2.05 11.90 0.97
CA LYS A 59 3.21 12.80 0.96
C LYS A 59 3.32 13.59 2.25
N GLU A 60 2.21 13.98 2.83
CA GLU A 60 2.24 14.65 4.12
C GLU A 60 2.82 13.74 5.21
N ALA A 61 2.41 12.47 5.22
CA ALA A 61 2.97 11.51 6.16
C ALA A 61 4.47 11.30 5.92
N PHE A 62 4.89 11.28 4.65
CA PHE A 62 6.30 11.16 4.31
C PHE A 62 7.11 12.35 4.87
N ARG A 63 6.57 13.57 4.75
CA ARG A 63 7.26 14.74 5.27
C ARG A 63 7.46 14.65 6.78
N LYS A 64 6.47 14.13 7.49
CA LYS A 64 6.57 13.98 8.93
C LYS A 64 7.60 12.93 9.35
N ARG A 65 7.89 11.98 8.47
CA ARG A 65 8.86 10.92 8.74
C ARG A 65 10.20 11.15 8.07
N ASP A 66 10.37 12.28 7.40
CA ASP A 66 11.57 12.59 6.64
C ASP A 66 11.87 11.57 5.56
N VAL A 67 10.80 11.03 4.95
CA VAL A 67 10.95 10.14 3.80
C VAL A 67 11.09 10.99 2.54
N PRO A 68 12.14 10.79 1.73
CA PRO A 68 12.33 11.59 0.52
C PRO A 68 11.21 11.34 -0.50
N ILE A 69 10.84 12.39 -1.20
CA ILE A 69 9.90 12.30 -2.31
C ILE A 69 10.71 12.49 -3.59
N TRP A 70 10.98 11.38 -4.27
CA TRP A 70 11.87 11.39 -5.44
C TRP A 70 11.18 11.89 -6.70
N CYS A 71 9.86 11.73 -6.78
CA CYS A 71 9.12 12.04 -7.98
C CYS A 71 7.75 12.53 -7.59
N GLU A 72 7.27 13.61 -8.21
CA GLU A 72 5.99 14.18 -7.82
C GLU A 72 4.80 13.27 -8.09
N GLY A 73 4.88 12.47 -9.15
CA GLY A 73 3.78 11.64 -9.55
C GLY A 73 3.82 10.23 -8.99
N ALA A 74 4.75 9.95 -8.09
CA ALA A 74 4.91 8.58 -7.58
C ALA A 74 5.32 8.60 -6.12
N LEU A 75 5.12 7.46 -5.47
CA LEU A 75 5.46 7.28 -4.05
C LEU A 75 6.39 6.07 -3.92
N SER A 76 7.33 6.13 -2.96
CA SER A 76 8.10 4.95 -2.60
C SER A 76 7.15 3.84 -2.19
N THR A 77 7.24 2.68 -2.85
CA THR A 77 6.32 1.59 -2.61
C THR A 77 6.37 1.11 -1.15
N VAL A 78 7.58 0.85 -0.67
CA VAL A 78 7.75 0.33 0.70
C VAL A 78 7.24 1.33 1.72
N ALA A 79 7.63 2.60 1.58
CA ALA A 79 7.23 3.61 2.54
C ALA A 79 5.72 3.86 2.50
N ALA A 80 5.12 3.86 1.31
CA ALA A 80 3.67 4.04 1.18
C ALA A 80 2.92 2.91 1.88
N TYR A 81 3.35 1.67 1.65
CA TYR A 81 2.69 0.53 2.28
C TYR A 81 2.80 0.61 3.80
N GLN A 82 3.94 1.08 4.31
CA GLN A 82 4.10 1.23 5.75
C GLN A 82 3.12 2.24 6.34
N VAL A 83 2.98 3.40 5.73
CA VAL A 83 2.09 4.43 6.28
C VAL A 83 0.61 4.09 6.04
N TRP A 84 0.32 3.23 5.09
CA TRP A 84 -1.04 2.75 4.86
C TRP A 84 -1.39 1.54 5.75
N GLY A 85 -0.40 0.94 6.40
CA GLY A 85 -0.64 -0.22 7.24
C GLY A 85 -0.80 -1.52 6.47
N ILE A 86 -0.26 -1.59 5.25
CA ILE A 86 -0.32 -2.80 4.44
C ILE A 86 0.81 -3.74 4.84
N ASP A 87 0.45 -4.97 5.19
CA ASP A 87 1.40 -6.01 5.57
C ASP A 87 1.54 -6.99 4.40
N ILE A 88 2.67 -6.92 3.71
CA ILE A 88 2.92 -7.74 2.54
C ILE A 88 2.92 -9.23 2.89
N GLU A 89 3.49 -9.60 4.03
CA GLU A 89 3.52 -11.00 4.43
C GLU A 89 2.10 -11.54 4.61
N HIS A 90 1.22 -10.73 5.16
CA HIS A 90 -0.17 -11.12 5.33
C HIS A 90 -0.86 -11.30 3.97
N LEU A 91 -0.61 -10.39 3.03
CA LEU A 91 -1.16 -10.52 1.69
C LEU A 91 -0.65 -11.76 0.98
N GLU A 92 0.64 -12.03 1.09
CA GLU A 92 1.24 -13.19 0.47
C GLU A 92 0.69 -14.49 1.05
N ALA A 93 0.50 -14.53 2.36
CA ALA A 93 -0.09 -15.70 3.01
C ALA A 93 -1.52 -15.93 2.54
N GLY A 94 -2.28 -14.85 2.37
CA GLY A 94 -3.65 -14.95 1.87
C GLY A 94 -3.71 -15.50 0.45
N ILE A 95 -2.81 -15.02 -0.42
CA ILE A 95 -2.74 -15.50 -1.79
C ILE A 95 -2.38 -16.99 -1.82
N ALA A 96 -1.41 -17.39 -1.02
CA ALA A 96 -1.00 -18.79 -0.97
C ALA A 96 -2.15 -19.68 -0.51
N ARG A 97 -2.92 -19.21 0.48
CA ARG A 97 -4.07 -19.96 0.97
C ARG A 97 -5.13 -20.15 -0.11
N LEU A 98 -5.39 -19.08 -0.90
CA LEU A 98 -6.35 -19.17 -1.97
C LEU A 98 -5.91 -20.18 -3.03
N LYS A 99 -4.61 -20.23 -3.34
CA LYS A 99 -4.08 -21.20 -4.28
C LYS A 99 -4.25 -22.62 -3.76
N GLU A 100 -4.03 -22.84 -2.48
CA GLU A 100 -4.22 -24.15 -1.88
C GLU A 100 -5.67 -24.60 -1.98
N LEU A 101 -6.59 -23.68 -1.92
CA LEU A 101 -8.02 -23.98 -2.02
C LEU A 101 -8.48 -24.12 -3.47
N GLY A 102 -7.60 -23.89 -4.44
CA GLY A 102 -7.95 -23.99 -5.85
C GLY A 102 -8.71 -22.79 -6.39
N LEU A 103 -8.59 -21.65 -5.73
CA LEU A 103 -9.33 -20.44 -6.11
C LEU A 103 -8.49 -19.43 -6.90
#